data_f87ab1aa81b457a258f5d89a340b9a79
#
_entry.id   f87ab1aa81b457a258f5d89a340b9a79
#
_cell.length_a   1.000
_cell.length_b   1.000
_cell.length_c   1.000
_cell.angle_alpha   90.00
_cell.angle_beta   90.00
_cell.angle_gamma   90.00
#
_symmetry.space_group_name_H-M   'P 1'
#
loop_
_entity.id
_entity.type
_entity.pdbx_description
1 polymer ?
#
loop_
_entity_poly.entity_id
_entity_poly.type
_entity_poly.pdbx_seq_one_letter_code
_entity_poly.pdbx_strand_id
1 'polypeptide(L)'
;MSEEEFRKNVEFEILENKRIIQEKLGKTPDCLAYPWGHRYKGNREDIRKLGVDVFITTRKGVNSLKLNKNWIYRVSGDDFESFDEFKRELTDGSGAYYRKLRNIFVKKH
;
A
#
# COMPACT_ATOMS: atom_id res chain seq x y z
N MET A 1 24.78 2.03 -8.99
CA MET A 1 24.13 3.31 -8.62
C MET A 1 24.56 3.68 -7.21
N SER A 2 25.10 4.88 -7.04
CA SER A 2 25.48 5.37 -5.71
C SER A 2 24.24 5.69 -4.88
N GLU A 3 24.42 5.75 -3.57
CA GLU A 3 23.33 6.11 -2.65
C GLU A 3 22.79 7.51 -2.95
N GLU A 4 23.67 8.44 -3.29
CA GLU A 4 23.28 9.80 -3.64
C GLU A 4 22.49 9.87 -4.94
N GLU A 5 22.90 9.12 -5.97
CA GLU A 5 22.15 9.03 -7.22
C GLU A 5 20.77 8.41 -7.01
N PHE A 6 20.69 7.38 -6.17
CA PHE A 6 19.41 6.78 -5.82
C PHE A 6 18.50 7.78 -5.14
N ARG A 7 19.01 8.54 -4.20
CA ARG A 7 18.26 9.59 -3.50
C ARG A 7 17.74 10.66 -4.47
N LYS A 8 18.60 11.13 -5.38
CA LYS A 8 18.22 12.12 -6.38
C LYS A 8 17.14 11.61 -7.32
N ASN A 9 17.23 10.33 -7.74
CA ASN A 9 16.24 9.74 -8.62
C ASN A 9 14.89 9.62 -7.92
N VAL A 10 14.86 9.17 -6.68
CA VAL A 10 13.62 9.07 -5.89
C VAL A 10 13.01 10.45 -5.70
N GLU A 11 13.82 11.44 -5.35
CA GLU A 11 13.36 12.82 -5.19
C GLU A 11 12.75 13.35 -6.49
N PHE A 12 13.42 13.15 -7.61
CA PHE A 12 12.92 13.57 -8.92
C PHE A 12 11.57 12.91 -9.24
N GLU A 13 11.47 11.59 -9.06
CA GLU A 13 10.24 10.87 -9.36
C GLU A 13 9.06 11.37 -8.52
N ILE A 14 9.28 11.58 -7.24
CA ILE A 14 8.22 12.05 -6.34
C ILE A 14 7.80 13.47 -6.69
N LEU A 15 8.75 14.38 -6.80
CA LEU A 15 8.45 15.78 -7.07
C LEU A 15 7.83 16.00 -8.44
N GLU A 16 8.30 15.30 -9.46
CA GLU A 16 7.76 15.41 -10.82
C GLU A 16 6.31 14.88 -10.88
N ASN A 17 6.03 13.77 -10.22
CA ASN A 17 4.66 13.24 -10.13
C ASN A 17 3.73 14.23 -9.42
N LYS A 18 4.20 14.80 -8.31
CA LYS A 18 3.41 15.80 -7.57
C LYS A 18 3.15 17.03 -8.43
N ARG A 19 4.16 17.50 -9.17
CA ARG A 19 4.03 18.65 -10.07
C ARG A 19 2.97 18.41 -11.14
N ILE A 20 3.01 17.25 -11.79
CA ILE A 20 2.08 16.90 -12.87
C ILE A 20 0.65 16.80 -12.32
N ILE A 21 0.46 16.15 -11.17
CA ILE A 21 -0.86 16.02 -10.56
C ILE A 21 -1.40 17.38 -10.13
N GLN A 22 -0.57 18.23 -9.56
CA GLN A 22 -0.95 19.59 -9.17
C GLN A 22 -1.36 20.41 -10.39
N GLU A 23 -0.61 20.30 -11.48
CA GLU A 23 -0.89 21.03 -12.71
C GLU A 23 -2.19 20.57 -13.36
N LYS A 24 -2.44 19.24 -13.39
CA LYS A 24 -3.61 18.67 -14.08
C LYS A 24 -4.88 18.68 -13.24
N LEU A 25 -4.78 18.48 -11.94
CA LEU A 25 -5.93 18.29 -11.07
C LEU A 25 -6.09 19.39 -10.01
N GLY A 26 -5.12 20.28 -9.87
CA GLY A 26 -5.15 21.33 -8.86
C GLY A 26 -5.02 20.81 -7.43
N LYS A 27 -4.52 19.59 -7.25
CA LYS A 27 -4.35 18.95 -5.94
C LYS A 27 -2.93 18.47 -5.76
N THR A 28 -2.40 18.63 -4.55
CA THR A 28 -1.07 18.14 -4.20
C THR A 28 -1.20 16.82 -3.45
N PRO A 29 -0.77 15.69 -4.03
CA PRO A 29 -0.87 14.40 -3.35
C PRO A 29 0.12 14.29 -2.20
N ASP A 30 -0.28 13.61 -1.13
CA ASP A 30 0.53 13.38 0.06
C ASP A 30 0.69 11.89 0.40
N CYS A 31 0.18 11.01 -0.44
CA CYS A 31 0.24 9.56 -0.26
C CYS A 31 1.18 8.93 -1.28
N LEU A 32 1.95 7.93 -0.83
CA LEU A 32 2.79 7.12 -1.69
C LEU A 32 2.39 5.66 -1.55
N ALA A 33 1.98 5.04 -2.67
CA ALA A 33 1.81 3.60 -2.74
C ALA A 33 3.09 3.00 -3.33
N TYR A 34 3.72 2.10 -2.60
CA TYR A 34 4.95 1.47 -3.08
C TYR A 34 4.67 0.64 -4.32
N PRO A 35 5.34 0.90 -5.46
CA PRO A 35 5.17 0.10 -6.67
C PRO A 35 5.47 -1.37 -6.38
N TRP A 36 4.55 -2.27 -6.76
CA TRP A 36 4.65 -3.72 -6.50
C TRP A 36 4.79 -4.07 -5.02
N GLY A 37 4.51 -3.12 -4.10
CA GLY A 37 4.69 -3.31 -2.67
C GLY A 37 6.13 -3.24 -2.18
N HIS A 38 7.07 -2.89 -3.04
CA HIS A 38 8.47 -2.75 -2.65
C HIS A 38 8.64 -1.48 -1.83
N ARG A 39 9.12 -1.66 -0.61
CA ARG A 39 9.35 -0.52 0.28
C ARG A 39 10.58 0.27 -0.14
N TYR A 40 10.55 1.57 0.13
CA TYR A 40 11.72 2.41 0.00
C TYR A 40 12.80 1.93 0.98
N LYS A 41 13.99 1.64 0.48
CA LYS A 41 15.10 1.10 1.28
C LYS A 41 15.87 2.18 2.04
N GLY A 42 15.66 3.45 1.71
CA GLY A 42 16.28 4.56 2.40
C GLY A 42 15.48 5.04 3.61
N ASN A 43 15.83 6.21 4.11
CA ASN A 43 15.15 6.82 5.23
C ASN A 43 13.81 7.40 4.79
N ARG A 44 12.73 6.97 5.41
CA ARG A 44 11.37 7.44 5.15
C ARG A 44 11.22 8.95 5.37
N GLU A 45 11.99 9.51 6.30
CA GLU A 45 11.98 10.95 6.57
C GLU A 45 12.45 11.78 5.38
N ASP A 46 13.34 11.25 4.55
CA ASP A 46 13.75 11.92 3.32
C ASP A 46 12.57 12.10 2.36
N ILE A 47 11.69 11.11 2.29
CA ILE A 47 10.48 11.16 1.47
C ILE A 47 9.44 12.09 2.11
N ARG A 48 9.33 12.09 3.44
CA ARG A 48 8.42 12.99 4.14
C ARG A 48 8.73 14.45 3.91
N LYS A 49 10.01 14.80 3.83
CA LYS A 49 10.45 16.17 3.53
C LYS A 49 9.99 16.64 2.16
N LEU A 50 9.66 15.72 1.26
CA LEU A 50 9.13 16.03 -0.06
C LEU A 50 7.60 16.22 -0.04
N GLY A 51 6.97 16.11 1.13
CA GLY A 51 5.54 16.32 1.28
C GLY A 51 4.70 15.03 1.20
N VAL A 52 5.33 13.87 1.40
CA VAL A 52 4.62 12.59 1.47
C VAL A 52 4.43 12.22 2.94
N ASP A 53 3.18 12.07 3.37
CA ASP A 53 2.82 11.80 4.77
C ASP A 53 2.30 10.38 5.00
N VAL A 54 1.73 9.75 3.99
CA VAL A 54 1.07 8.45 4.09
C VAL A 54 1.73 7.45 3.14
N PHE A 55 2.07 6.27 3.67
CA PHE A 55 2.72 5.21 2.90
C PHE A 55 1.81 3.98 2.83
N ILE A 56 1.43 3.60 1.63
CA ILE A 56 0.51 2.49 1.37
C ILE A 56 1.30 1.28 0.88
N THR A 57 1.10 0.14 1.54
CA THR A 57 1.78 -1.12 1.21
C THR A 57 0.85 -2.07 0.47
N THR A 58 1.38 -3.20 0.01
CA THR A 58 0.59 -4.31 -0.52
C THR A 58 0.38 -5.42 0.51
N ARG A 59 0.84 -5.22 1.73
CA ARG A 59 0.64 -6.20 2.81
C ARG A 59 -0.83 -6.28 3.17
N LYS A 60 -1.33 -7.51 3.30
CA LYS A 60 -2.70 -7.76 3.71
C LYS A 60 -2.86 -7.48 5.19
N GLY A 61 -3.97 -6.89 5.55
CA GLY A 61 -4.27 -6.60 6.94
C GLY A 61 -5.43 -5.65 7.08
N VAL A 62 -5.80 -5.37 8.31
CA VAL A 62 -6.87 -4.45 8.65
C VAL A 62 -6.27 -3.19 9.26
N ASN A 63 -6.73 -2.04 8.80
CA ASN A 63 -6.33 -0.76 9.35
C ASN A 63 -7.27 -0.40 10.50
N SER A 64 -6.70 -0.07 11.66
CA SER A 64 -7.48 0.33 12.84
C SER A 64 -7.77 1.83 12.81
N LEU A 65 -8.61 2.28 13.77
CA LEU A 65 -8.89 3.71 13.96
C LEU A 65 -7.61 4.49 14.32
N LYS A 66 -6.64 3.82 14.95
CA LYS A 66 -5.31 4.39 15.20
C LYS A 66 -4.41 4.03 14.02
N LEU A 67 -4.68 4.65 12.90
CA LEU A 67 -4.01 4.37 11.64
C LEU A 67 -2.51 4.66 11.71
N ASN A 68 -1.69 3.70 11.30
CA ASN A 68 -0.27 3.91 11.13
C ASN A 68 -0.02 4.43 9.71
N LYS A 69 0.20 5.72 9.57
CA LYS A 69 0.43 6.37 8.27
C LYS A 69 1.66 5.85 7.54
N ASN A 70 2.60 5.25 8.25
CA ASN A 70 3.81 4.68 7.66
C ASN A 70 3.56 3.34 7.00
N TRP A 71 2.43 2.71 7.29
CA TRP A 71 2.17 1.33 6.91
C TRP A 71 0.68 1.07 6.79
N ILE A 72 0.14 1.43 5.65
CA ILE A 72 -1.29 1.20 5.37
C ILE A 72 -1.42 -0.16 4.70
N TYR A 73 -2.23 -1.04 5.27
CA TYR A 73 -2.53 -2.34 4.68
C TYR A 73 -3.53 -2.22 3.54
N ARG A 74 -3.40 -3.10 2.57
CA ARG A 74 -4.33 -3.19 1.45
C ARG A 74 -4.85 -4.61 1.28
N VAL A 75 -5.98 -4.72 0.61
CA VAL A 75 -6.59 -5.99 0.23
C VAL A 75 -6.75 -6.00 -1.29
N SER A 76 -6.38 -7.10 -1.92
CA SER A 76 -6.57 -7.28 -3.36
C SER A 76 -7.91 -7.93 -3.62
N GLY A 77 -8.73 -7.32 -4.48
CA GLY A 77 -10.02 -7.88 -4.88
C GLY A 77 -9.90 -9.12 -5.75
N ASP A 78 -8.73 -9.34 -6.36
CA ASP A 78 -8.49 -10.48 -7.24
C ASP A 78 -8.18 -11.78 -6.49
N ASP A 79 -7.87 -11.68 -5.19
CA ASP A 79 -7.44 -12.81 -4.38
C ASP A 79 -8.60 -13.66 -3.84
N PHE A 80 -9.84 -13.26 -4.09
CA PHE A 80 -11.01 -13.91 -3.52
C PHE A 80 -11.64 -14.88 -4.50
N GLU A 81 -11.96 -16.08 -4.02
CA GLU A 81 -12.59 -17.12 -4.82
C GLU A 81 -14.10 -16.94 -4.92
N SER A 82 -14.69 -16.16 -4.04
CA SER A 82 -16.14 -15.95 -4.01
C SER A 82 -16.47 -14.53 -3.56
N PHE A 83 -17.68 -14.10 -3.89
CA PHE A 83 -18.20 -12.82 -3.44
C PHE A 83 -18.38 -12.78 -1.92
N ASP A 84 -18.69 -13.90 -1.31
CA ASP A 84 -18.82 -13.98 0.15
C ASP A 84 -17.49 -13.74 0.87
N GLU A 85 -16.38 -14.26 0.34
CA GLU A 85 -15.05 -13.97 0.87
C GLU A 85 -14.72 -12.47 0.76
N PHE A 86 -15.04 -11.87 -0.38
CA PHE A 86 -14.84 -10.45 -0.61
C PHE A 86 -15.64 -9.60 0.39
N LYS A 87 -16.91 -9.96 0.60
CA LYS A 87 -17.74 -9.26 1.59
C LYS A 87 -17.16 -9.36 3.01
N ARG A 88 -16.69 -10.54 3.40
CA ARG A 88 -16.08 -10.74 4.71
C ARG A 88 -14.86 -9.87 4.91
N GLU A 89 -14.03 -9.77 3.87
CA GLU A 89 -12.85 -8.91 3.93
C GLU A 89 -13.22 -7.45 4.10
N LEU A 90 -14.24 -6.98 3.39
CA LEU A 90 -14.71 -5.60 3.52
C LEU A 90 -15.36 -5.32 4.87
N THR A 91 -15.98 -6.34 5.48
CA THR A 91 -16.74 -6.18 6.73
C THR A 91 -15.81 -6.23 7.94
N ASP A 92 -14.99 -7.28 8.06
CA ASP A 92 -14.19 -7.54 9.26
C ASP A 92 -12.75 -7.98 8.99
N GLY A 93 -12.35 -8.05 7.73
CA GLY A 93 -11.00 -8.46 7.36
C GLY A 93 -10.75 -9.97 7.44
N SER A 94 -11.79 -10.79 7.59
CA SER A 94 -11.66 -12.24 7.79
C SER A 94 -11.67 -13.08 6.51
N GLY A 95 -11.86 -12.47 5.34
CA GLY A 95 -12.00 -13.20 4.08
C GLY A 95 -10.85 -14.14 3.77
N ALA A 96 -9.61 -13.65 3.88
CA ALA A 96 -8.41 -14.45 3.63
C ALA A 96 -8.25 -15.58 4.66
N TYR A 97 -8.59 -15.30 5.92
CA TYR A 97 -8.55 -16.30 6.99
C TYR A 97 -9.58 -17.40 6.77
N TYR A 98 -10.80 -17.03 6.41
CA TYR A 98 -11.86 -17.98 6.09
C TYR A 98 -11.45 -18.91 4.94
N ARG A 99 -10.88 -18.37 3.87
CA ARG A 99 -10.40 -19.17 2.75
C ARG A 99 -9.29 -20.13 3.19
N LYS A 100 -8.38 -19.69 4.04
CA LYS A 100 -7.31 -20.52 4.57
C LYS A 100 -7.85 -21.70 5.36
N LEU A 101 -8.83 -21.47 6.23
CA LEU A 101 -9.50 -22.52 6.99
C LEU A 101 -10.22 -23.51 6.07
N ARG A 102 -10.99 -23.00 5.12
CA ARG A 102 -11.71 -23.83 4.15
C ARG A 102 -10.75 -24.75 3.39
N ASN A 103 -9.62 -24.23 2.93
CA ASN A 103 -8.63 -25.02 2.20
C ASN A 103 -8.00 -26.12 3.06
N ILE A 104 -7.82 -25.89 4.34
CA ILE A 104 -7.36 -26.90 5.28
C ILE A 104 -8.35 -28.04 5.38
N PHE A 105 -9.65 -27.75 5.51
CA PHE A 105 -10.69 -28.78 5.59
C PHE A 105 -10.87 -29.55 4.28
N VAL A 106 -10.82 -28.88 3.15
CA VAL A 106 -10.95 -29.51 1.82
C VAL A 106 -9.78 -30.44 1.51
N LYS A 107 -8.55 -30.07 1.89
CA LYS A 107 -7.36 -30.92 1.66
C LYS A 107 -7.32 -32.19 2.49
N LYS A 108 -8.14 -32.32 3.52
CA LYS A 108 -8.22 -33.53 4.34
C LYS A 108 -9.18 -34.59 3.80
N HIS A 109 -9.86 -34.24 2.73
CA HIS A 109 -10.78 -35.16 2.05
C HIS A 109 -10.21 -35.54 0.68
#